data_724436bba56ed948796dc1a0ad984e60
#
_entry.id   724436bba56ed948796dc1a0ad984e60
#
_cell.length_a   1.000
_cell.length_b   1.000
_cell.length_c   1.000
_cell.angle_alpha   90.00
_cell.angle_beta   90.00
_cell.angle_gamma   90.00
#
_symmetry.space_group_name_H-M   'P 1'
#
loop_
_entity.id
_entity.type
_entity.pdbx_description
1 polymer ?
#
loop_
_entity_poly.entity_id
_entity_poly.type
_entity_poly.pdbx_seq_one_letter_code
_entity_poly.pdbx_strand_id
1 'polypeptide(L)'
;MKLSILVTTLFLFGLSTHCNSADYYIDSVGGSDSNDGLSLRTPWKSHTKVESASLVAGDIVHFKRGSAFSGNIRISASGTAALPIRLTSYGKGELPKFTNPHTDNDDGNALILGGDYIIVENLHFHDTPGEYVSARIIMTRLAALRIARGADHCVIRNNEFIKTGQGIMSAGEHTLITKNYLDGPSYALWRTSKSSWGPMGIHLNIGNQEVSYNTIKNFGTKDSPWGSDGGAIEIDCGRYHKKNIFIHHNYSVGNAGFIESSWDYDWPRYRQEIENWKVSFNVCYDGQSWLFMLAPCTGIYFDNNTIVRYNSFGRSQNTCARLDVRGGTPAGKPSGAHFRNNLFIYTSSPYSGNRSGGSLKTANWYSKYKSPGTKYKGDNNQAGSGEPGLKNLEKQDYHLRADSPLRGKAINLSEFYESDFDGRPLPKTGNWDIGAIQYSAAQPTIGKQPER
;
A
#
# COMPACT_ATOMS: atom_id res chain seq x y z
N MET A 1 26.32 2.71 75.20
CA MET A 1 26.21 1.67 74.18
C MET A 1 25.79 2.34 72.85
N LYS A 2 26.70 2.55 71.90
CA LYS A 2 26.38 3.09 70.58
C LYS A 2 26.30 1.92 69.60
N LEU A 3 25.15 1.70 69.02
CA LEU A 3 24.92 0.64 68.03
C LEU A 3 25.27 1.21 66.62
N SER A 4 26.32 0.74 66.02
CA SER A 4 26.70 1.07 64.64
C SER A 4 25.95 0.11 63.70
N ILE A 5 25.10 0.63 62.85
CA ILE A 5 24.43 -0.09 61.78
C ILE A 5 25.36 -0.01 60.56
N LEU A 6 25.89 -1.19 60.14
CA LEU A 6 26.65 -1.38 58.92
C LEU A 6 25.68 -1.54 57.76
N VAL A 7 25.57 -0.54 56.85
CA VAL A 7 24.79 -0.63 55.65
C VAL A 7 25.70 -1.21 54.56
N THR A 8 25.46 -2.46 54.20
CA THR A 8 26.15 -3.12 53.09
C THR A 8 25.38 -2.78 51.78
N THR A 9 25.93 -1.90 50.97
CA THR A 9 25.40 -1.57 49.64
C THR A 9 25.78 -2.68 48.65
N LEU A 10 24.79 -3.47 48.26
CA LEU A 10 24.97 -4.51 47.24
C LEU A 10 24.95 -3.84 45.86
N PHE A 11 26.09 -3.70 45.20
CA PHE A 11 26.18 -3.30 43.80
C PHE A 11 25.76 -4.51 42.94
N LEU A 12 24.54 -4.49 42.43
CA LEU A 12 24.13 -5.35 41.34
C LEU A 12 24.80 -4.85 40.04
N PHE A 13 25.89 -5.47 39.67
CA PHE A 13 26.40 -5.36 38.31
C PHE A 13 25.42 -6.07 37.38
N GLY A 14 24.54 -5.31 36.73
CA GLY A 14 23.77 -5.80 35.62
C GLY A 14 24.73 -6.19 34.49
N LEU A 15 24.94 -7.48 34.27
CA LEU A 15 25.54 -8.00 33.03
C LEU A 15 24.61 -7.63 31.88
N SER A 16 24.84 -6.48 31.27
CA SER A 16 24.30 -6.20 29.95
C SER A 16 24.97 -7.18 28.99
N THR A 17 24.27 -8.26 28.65
CA THR A 17 24.63 -9.09 27.52
C THR A 17 24.50 -8.22 26.27
N HIS A 18 25.63 -7.68 25.82
CA HIS A 18 25.72 -7.06 24.51
C HIS A 18 25.50 -8.18 23.50
N CYS A 19 24.28 -8.30 23.00
CA CYS A 19 24.02 -9.10 21.83
C CYS A 19 24.67 -8.34 20.68
N ASN A 20 25.85 -8.80 20.23
CA ASN A 20 26.49 -8.21 19.07
C ASN A 20 25.67 -8.60 17.85
N SER A 21 25.11 -7.61 17.18
CA SER A 21 24.46 -7.81 15.88
C SER A 21 25.48 -8.30 14.84
N ALA A 22 25.02 -9.13 13.93
CA ALA A 22 25.83 -9.71 12.87
C ALA A 22 25.31 -9.29 11.47
N ASP A 23 26.23 -9.28 10.52
CA ASP A 23 25.91 -9.18 9.09
C ASP A 23 26.00 -10.57 8.48
N TYR A 24 24.90 -11.04 7.88
CA TYR A 24 24.82 -12.30 7.14
C TYR A 24 24.79 -12.04 5.64
N TYR A 25 25.54 -12.81 4.87
CA TYR A 25 25.69 -12.66 3.42
C TYR A 25 25.18 -13.90 2.69
N ILE A 26 24.34 -13.69 1.67
CA ILE A 26 23.77 -14.75 0.85
C ILE A 26 24.09 -14.47 -0.63
N ASP A 27 24.67 -15.45 -1.32
CA ASP A 27 24.99 -15.41 -2.75
C ASP A 27 24.59 -16.74 -3.40
N SER A 28 23.49 -16.76 -4.14
CA SER A 28 22.95 -17.99 -4.74
C SER A 28 23.88 -18.61 -5.80
N VAL A 29 24.85 -17.85 -6.31
CA VAL A 29 25.79 -18.29 -7.36
C VAL A 29 27.12 -18.70 -6.77
N GLY A 30 27.73 -17.84 -5.98
CA GLY A 30 29.09 -18.03 -5.44
C GLY A 30 29.13 -18.49 -3.99
N GLY A 31 28.01 -18.63 -3.30
CA GLY A 31 27.96 -19.07 -1.90
C GLY A 31 28.00 -20.57 -1.71
N SER A 32 28.16 -20.98 -0.45
CA SER A 32 28.07 -22.39 0.00
C SER A 32 27.38 -22.46 1.35
N ASP A 33 26.46 -23.40 1.53
CA ASP A 33 25.76 -23.61 2.80
C ASP A 33 26.64 -24.27 3.89
N SER A 34 27.86 -24.66 3.55
CA SER A 34 28.88 -25.03 4.50
C SER A 34 29.64 -23.85 5.11
N ASN A 35 29.48 -22.65 4.56
CA ASN A 35 30.06 -21.42 5.07
C ASN A 35 29.33 -20.93 6.34
N ASP A 36 29.96 -20.01 7.06
CA ASP A 36 29.37 -19.35 8.24
C ASP A 36 28.39 -18.22 7.90
N GLY A 37 28.43 -17.70 6.65
CA GLY A 37 27.61 -16.61 6.20
C GLY A 37 28.01 -15.22 6.72
N LEU A 38 29.09 -15.11 7.50
CA LEU A 38 29.42 -13.88 8.26
C LEU A 38 30.35 -12.93 7.49
N SER A 39 30.68 -13.22 6.25
CA SER A 39 31.50 -12.32 5.43
C SER A 39 31.19 -12.44 3.94
N LEU A 40 31.61 -11.41 3.18
CA LEU A 40 31.54 -11.44 1.71
C LEU A 40 32.34 -12.57 1.06
N ARG A 41 33.28 -13.19 1.80
CA ARG A 41 34.12 -14.30 1.31
C ARG A 41 33.52 -15.65 1.62
N THR A 42 32.66 -15.74 2.61
CA THR A 42 32.04 -16.98 3.09
C THR A 42 30.49 -16.86 3.08
N PRO A 43 29.86 -16.40 1.99
CA PRO A 43 28.40 -16.25 1.97
C PRO A 43 27.71 -17.62 1.94
N TRP A 44 26.52 -17.70 2.48
CA TRP A 44 25.61 -18.82 2.26
C TRP A 44 25.12 -18.85 0.83
N LYS A 45 24.77 -20.02 0.34
CA LYS A 45 24.17 -20.20 -0.98
C LYS A 45 22.66 -20.06 -0.94
N SER A 46 22.02 -20.72 0.01
CA SER A 46 20.57 -20.80 0.12
C SER A 46 20.01 -19.75 1.06
N HIS A 47 18.95 -19.05 0.62
CA HIS A 47 18.25 -18.08 1.45
C HIS A 47 17.61 -18.71 2.69
N THR A 48 17.24 -20.01 2.64
CA THR A 48 16.67 -20.78 3.75
C THR A 48 17.61 -20.92 4.94
N LYS A 49 18.93 -20.71 4.75
CA LYS A 49 19.90 -20.68 5.86
C LYS A 49 19.57 -19.60 6.89
N VAL A 50 18.92 -18.51 6.45
CA VAL A 50 18.50 -17.41 7.33
C VAL A 50 17.46 -17.87 8.36
N GLU A 51 16.60 -18.83 8.02
CA GLU A 51 15.63 -19.39 8.98
C GLU A 51 16.30 -20.17 10.12
N SER A 52 17.43 -20.82 9.81
CA SER A 52 18.22 -21.57 10.81
C SER A 52 19.21 -20.69 11.57
N ALA A 53 19.43 -19.47 11.11
CA ALA A 53 20.20 -18.48 11.84
C ALA A 53 19.39 -17.98 13.03
N SER A 54 20.00 -17.97 14.21
CA SER A 54 19.37 -17.39 15.41
C SER A 54 19.50 -15.87 15.34
N LEU A 55 18.74 -15.23 14.44
CA LEU A 55 18.77 -13.78 14.27
C LEU A 55 18.41 -13.07 15.58
N VAL A 56 19.09 -11.97 15.84
CA VAL A 56 18.85 -11.10 16.99
C VAL A 56 18.63 -9.66 16.54
N ALA A 57 18.18 -8.83 17.45
CA ALA A 57 17.98 -7.40 17.19
C ALA A 57 19.26 -6.73 16.67
N GLY A 58 19.13 -6.03 15.56
CA GLY A 58 20.23 -5.35 14.86
C GLY A 58 20.92 -6.15 13.77
N ASP A 59 20.61 -7.42 13.60
CA ASP A 59 21.17 -8.23 12.53
C ASP A 59 20.75 -7.72 11.14
N ILE A 60 21.68 -7.83 10.18
CA ILE A 60 21.44 -7.47 8.80
C ILE A 60 21.68 -8.68 7.90
N VAL A 61 20.67 -9.00 7.08
CA VAL A 61 20.74 -10.07 6.08
C VAL A 61 20.91 -9.45 4.71
N HIS A 62 22.07 -9.70 4.10
CA HIS A 62 22.45 -9.13 2.81
C HIS A 62 22.33 -10.17 1.70
N PHE A 63 21.42 -9.92 0.75
CA PHE A 63 21.27 -10.75 -0.45
C PHE A 63 22.06 -10.14 -1.61
N LYS A 64 22.90 -10.92 -2.28
CA LYS A 64 23.73 -10.43 -3.39
C LYS A 64 22.87 -10.03 -4.59
N ARG A 65 23.13 -8.88 -5.14
CA ARG A 65 22.53 -8.45 -6.41
C ARG A 65 22.91 -9.43 -7.53
N GLY A 66 21.96 -9.74 -8.42
CA GLY A 66 22.08 -10.75 -9.45
C GLY A 66 21.77 -12.19 -8.97
N SER A 67 21.53 -12.40 -7.68
CA SER A 67 21.06 -13.68 -7.14
C SER A 67 19.58 -13.90 -7.42
N ALA A 68 19.18 -15.19 -7.53
CA ALA A 68 17.80 -15.62 -7.62
C ALA A 68 17.52 -16.72 -6.60
N PHE A 69 16.38 -16.61 -5.94
CA PHE A 69 15.93 -17.52 -4.88
C PHE A 69 14.50 -17.98 -5.18
N SER A 70 14.23 -19.26 -4.95
CA SER A 70 12.92 -19.86 -5.14
C SER A 70 12.49 -20.60 -3.88
N GLY A 71 11.23 -20.43 -3.50
CA GLY A 71 10.65 -21.01 -2.30
C GLY A 71 10.38 -19.98 -1.21
N ASN A 72 9.88 -20.45 -0.09
CA ASN A 72 9.51 -19.63 1.07
C ASN A 72 10.72 -19.38 1.99
N ILE A 73 10.73 -18.24 2.61
CA ILE A 73 11.59 -17.92 3.75
C ILE A 73 10.73 -17.23 4.83
N ARG A 74 10.90 -17.66 6.09
CA ARG A 74 10.22 -17.08 7.25
C ARG A 74 11.22 -16.46 8.23
N ILE A 75 10.97 -15.22 8.61
CA ILE A 75 11.74 -14.52 9.64
C ILE A 75 10.85 -14.38 10.87
N SER A 76 11.14 -15.19 11.89
CA SER A 76 10.37 -15.22 13.15
C SER A 76 11.05 -14.44 14.29
N ALA A 77 12.30 -14.05 14.12
CA ALA A 77 13.01 -13.23 15.07
C ALA A 77 12.51 -11.78 15.03
N SER A 78 12.53 -11.11 16.18
CA SER A 78 12.17 -9.71 16.32
C SER A 78 13.39 -8.82 16.52
N GLY A 79 13.38 -7.66 15.85
CA GLY A 79 14.25 -6.55 16.19
C GLY A 79 13.71 -5.73 17.36
N THR A 80 14.21 -4.52 17.50
CA THR A 80 13.67 -3.48 18.37
C THR A 80 13.62 -2.15 17.62
N ALA A 81 12.94 -1.15 18.17
CA ALA A 81 12.87 0.17 17.57
C ALA A 81 14.28 0.79 17.33
N ALA A 82 15.23 0.55 18.23
CA ALA A 82 16.60 1.03 18.10
C ALA A 82 17.49 0.12 17.23
N LEU A 83 17.19 -1.16 17.18
CA LEU A 83 17.98 -2.20 16.51
C LEU A 83 17.06 -3.11 15.69
N PRO A 84 16.46 -2.65 14.59
CA PRO A 84 15.62 -3.50 13.74
C PRO A 84 16.46 -4.57 13.04
N ILE A 85 15.86 -5.72 12.79
CA ILE A 85 16.41 -6.70 11.85
C ILE A 85 16.19 -6.16 10.43
N ARG A 86 17.21 -6.24 9.58
CA ARG A 86 17.12 -5.71 8.22
C ARG A 86 17.43 -6.80 7.19
N LEU A 87 16.56 -6.92 6.19
CA LEU A 87 16.77 -7.72 4.98
C LEU A 87 17.01 -6.75 3.82
N THR A 88 18.17 -6.83 3.18
CA THR A 88 18.56 -5.88 2.12
C THR A 88 19.45 -6.53 1.07
N SER A 89 19.85 -5.79 0.04
CA SER A 89 20.78 -6.26 -0.99
C SER A 89 22.16 -5.65 -0.86
N TYR A 90 23.17 -6.34 -1.41
CA TYR A 90 24.53 -5.85 -1.54
C TYR A 90 25.13 -6.11 -2.92
N GLY A 91 26.23 -5.43 -3.22
CA GLY A 91 26.95 -5.55 -4.50
C GLY A 91 26.36 -4.68 -5.60
N LYS A 92 26.66 -5.05 -6.85
CA LYS A 92 26.21 -4.31 -8.06
C LYS A 92 25.37 -5.22 -8.94
N GLY A 93 24.52 -4.63 -9.78
CA GLY A 93 23.66 -5.34 -10.72
C GLY A 93 22.18 -5.27 -10.34
N GLU A 94 21.35 -6.14 -10.91
CA GLU A 94 19.94 -6.24 -10.65
C GLU A 94 19.66 -6.60 -9.19
N LEU A 95 18.50 -6.19 -8.68
CA LEU A 95 18.06 -6.58 -7.34
C LEU A 95 17.97 -8.10 -7.21
N PRO A 96 18.26 -8.68 -6.02
CA PRO A 96 18.09 -10.11 -5.80
C PRO A 96 16.64 -10.50 -5.97
N LYS A 97 16.39 -11.56 -6.75
CA LYS A 97 15.04 -11.98 -7.16
C LYS A 97 14.51 -13.08 -6.26
N PHE A 98 13.28 -12.93 -5.84
CA PHE A 98 12.55 -13.91 -5.03
C PHE A 98 11.29 -14.35 -5.77
N THR A 99 11.07 -15.65 -5.86
CA THR A 99 9.84 -16.24 -6.38
C THR A 99 9.43 -17.45 -5.55
N ASN A 100 8.16 -17.85 -5.63
CA ASN A 100 7.72 -19.11 -5.05
C ASN A 100 6.69 -19.75 -5.99
N PRO A 101 6.99 -20.87 -6.63
CA PRO A 101 6.09 -21.53 -7.56
C PRO A 101 4.94 -22.30 -6.87
N HIS A 102 5.01 -22.46 -5.53
CA HIS A 102 3.96 -23.14 -4.78
C HIS A 102 2.70 -22.28 -4.67
N THR A 103 1.56 -22.94 -4.67
CA THR A 103 0.24 -22.28 -4.68
C THR A 103 -0.60 -22.60 -3.45
N ASP A 104 -0.07 -23.36 -2.49
CA ASP A 104 -0.83 -23.88 -1.37
C ASP A 104 -0.49 -23.17 -0.06
N ASN A 105 -1.51 -22.69 0.64
CA ASN A 105 -1.42 -22.13 2.01
C ASN A 105 -0.25 -21.14 2.21
N ASP A 106 0.45 -21.27 3.33
CA ASP A 106 1.61 -20.44 3.67
C ASP A 106 2.82 -20.70 2.76
N ASP A 107 2.85 -21.81 2.05
CA ASP A 107 3.96 -22.21 1.16
C ASP A 107 4.01 -21.36 -0.13
N GLY A 108 2.94 -20.70 -0.48
CA GLY A 108 2.87 -19.81 -1.65
C GLY A 108 3.45 -18.41 -1.44
N ASN A 109 3.93 -18.07 -0.26
CA ASN A 109 4.61 -16.80 -0.01
C ASN A 109 6.11 -16.92 -0.34
N ALA A 110 6.73 -15.88 -0.89
CA ALA A 110 8.19 -15.86 -1.02
C ALA A 110 8.87 -15.43 0.29
N LEU A 111 8.28 -14.47 1.02
CA LEU A 111 8.79 -14.01 2.31
C LEU A 111 7.65 -13.85 3.32
N ILE A 112 7.83 -14.40 4.51
CA ILE A 112 6.93 -14.23 5.66
C ILE A 112 7.68 -13.58 6.81
N LEU A 113 7.14 -12.45 7.30
CA LEU A 113 7.60 -11.79 8.52
C LEU A 113 6.71 -12.23 9.67
N GLY A 114 7.31 -12.85 10.69
CA GLY A 114 6.64 -13.35 11.89
C GLY A 114 7.13 -12.68 13.18
N GLY A 115 8.10 -11.78 13.09
CA GLY A 115 8.64 -10.99 14.19
C GLY A 115 8.45 -9.50 13.99
N ASP A 116 8.66 -8.74 15.06
CA ASP A 116 8.51 -7.29 15.10
C ASP A 116 9.78 -6.56 14.62
N TYR A 117 9.60 -5.28 14.25
CA TYR A 117 10.70 -4.38 13.89
C TYR A 117 11.63 -4.97 12.81
N ILE A 118 11.04 -5.46 11.72
CA ILE A 118 11.77 -5.96 10.56
C ILE A 118 11.68 -4.96 9.41
N ILE A 119 12.81 -4.64 8.81
CA ILE A 119 12.91 -3.79 7.62
C ILE A 119 13.25 -4.67 6.42
N VAL A 120 12.43 -4.61 5.37
CA VAL A 120 12.68 -5.27 4.08
C VAL A 120 12.86 -4.21 3.02
N GLU A 121 14.01 -4.19 2.37
CA GLU A 121 14.32 -3.17 1.39
C GLU A 121 15.25 -3.65 0.27
N ASN A 122 15.11 -3.05 -0.92
CA ASN A 122 15.98 -3.31 -2.07
C ASN A 122 15.97 -4.77 -2.54
N LEU A 123 14.81 -5.42 -2.52
CA LEU A 123 14.56 -6.77 -3.02
C LEU A 123 13.55 -6.74 -4.17
N HIS A 124 13.58 -7.78 -5.01
CA HIS A 124 12.68 -7.94 -6.13
C HIS A 124 11.88 -9.25 -6.00
N PHE A 125 10.57 -9.13 -5.86
CA PHE A 125 9.63 -10.25 -5.84
C PHE A 125 8.95 -10.37 -7.20
N HIS A 126 8.85 -11.59 -7.72
CA HIS A 126 8.22 -11.77 -9.04
C HIS A 126 7.45 -13.10 -9.15
N ASP A 127 6.41 -13.07 -10.01
CA ASP A 127 5.60 -14.22 -10.40
C ASP A 127 5.11 -15.07 -9.20
N THR A 128 4.78 -14.42 -8.09
CA THR A 128 4.33 -15.12 -6.87
C THR A 128 3.42 -14.22 -6.00
N PRO A 129 2.34 -14.75 -5.39
CA PRO A 129 1.70 -16.00 -5.82
C PRO A 129 1.22 -15.91 -7.27
N GLY A 130 1.23 -17.04 -7.95
CA GLY A 130 0.74 -17.14 -9.33
C GLY A 130 -0.79 -17.22 -9.42
N GLU A 131 -1.30 -17.70 -10.56
CA GLU A 131 -2.72 -17.91 -10.76
C GLU A 131 -3.23 -19.09 -9.94
N TYR A 132 -4.37 -18.91 -9.26
CA TYR A 132 -4.99 -19.93 -8.42
C TYR A 132 -6.38 -20.31 -8.94
N VAL A 133 -6.66 -21.58 -8.93
CA VAL A 133 -7.95 -22.09 -9.41
C VAL A 133 -8.91 -22.49 -8.30
N SER A 134 -8.46 -22.72 -7.07
CA SER A 134 -9.28 -23.39 -6.07
C SER A 134 -9.23 -22.89 -4.62
N ALA A 135 -8.36 -21.97 -4.23
CA ALA A 135 -8.11 -21.74 -2.81
C ALA A 135 -8.74 -20.44 -2.26
N ARG A 136 -9.74 -20.58 -1.40
CA ARG A 136 -10.34 -19.49 -0.59
C ARG A 136 -9.36 -18.88 0.42
N ILE A 137 -8.22 -19.49 0.61
CA ILE A 137 -7.16 -19.11 1.57
C ILE A 137 -6.29 -17.95 1.06
N ILE A 138 -6.32 -17.68 -0.24
CA ILE A 138 -5.48 -16.67 -0.90
C ILE A 138 -5.60 -15.30 -0.22
N MET A 139 -6.81 -14.85 0.03
CA MET A 139 -7.06 -13.49 0.55
C MET A 139 -6.56 -13.27 1.99
N THR A 140 -6.30 -14.32 2.73
CA THR A 140 -5.93 -14.20 4.14
C THR A 140 -4.51 -14.65 4.45
N ARG A 141 -3.81 -15.27 3.49
CA ARG A 141 -2.53 -15.92 3.78
C ARG A 141 -1.47 -15.84 2.69
N LEU A 142 -1.82 -15.59 1.44
CA LEU A 142 -0.86 -15.64 0.34
C LEU A 142 -0.58 -14.26 -0.24
N ALA A 143 0.70 -13.90 -0.24
CA ALA A 143 1.24 -12.73 -0.92
C ALA A 143 2.71 -12.99 -1.24
N ALA A 144 3.31 -12.24 -2.15
CA ALA A 144 4.74 -12.33 -2.36
C ALA A 144 5.50 -12.03 -1.05
N LEU A 145 5.10 -10.96 -0.34
CA LEU A 145 5.56 -10.64 1.00
C LEU A 145 4.37 -10.57 1.95
N ARG A 146 4.39 -11.40 2.98
CA ARG A 146 3.37 -11.45 4.02
C ARG A 146 3.92 -11.00 5.36
N ILE A 147 3.24 -10.07 6.01
CA ILE A 147 3.46 -9.70 7.41
C ILE A 147 2.39 -10.43 8.22
N ALA A 148 2.82 -11.37 9.05
CA ALA A 148 1.92 -12.18 9.85
C ALA A 148 1.30 -11.34 10.97
N ARG A 149 0.20 -11.82 11.52
CA ARG A 149 -0.43 -11.19 12.70
C ARG A 149 0.52 -11.21 13.88
N GLY A 150 0.67 -10.07 14.53
CA GLY A 150 1.59 -9.88 15.67
C GLY A 150 3.04 -9.72 15.25
N ALA A 151 3.30 -9.48 13.97
CA ALA A 151 4.58 -9.01 13.46
C ALA A 151 4.46 -7.50 13.24
N ASP A 152 4.63 -6.74 14.30
CA ASP A 152 4.34 -5.32 14.34
C ASP A 152 5.56 -4.45 14.03
N HIS A 153 5.34 -3.18 13.72
CA HIS A 153 6.39 -2.20 13.44
C HIS A 153 7.32 -2.57 12.27
N CYS A 154 6.81 -3.34 11.30
CA CYS A 154 7.58 -3.68 10.11
C CYS A 154 7.63 -2.54 9.10
N VAL A 155 8.73 -2.45 8.34
CA VAL A 155 8.92 -1.46 7.28
C VAL A 155 9.24 -2.17 5.97
N ILE A 156 8.40 -1.99 4.95
CA ILE A 156 8.59 -2.54 3.61
C ILE A 156 8.82 -1.37 2.66
N ARG A 157 10.06 -1.22 2.17
CA ARG A 157 10.41 -0.05 1.37
C ARG A 157 11.41 -0.33 0.25
N ASN A 158 11.33 0.45 -0.83
CA ASN A 158 12.26 0.41 -1.96
C ASN A 158 12.37 -1.00 -2.59
N ASN A 159 11.30 -1.79 -2.56
CA ASN A 159 11.24 -3.10 -3.19
C ASN A 159 10.48 -3.05 -4.51
N GLU A 160 10.66 -4.08 -5.31
CA GLU A 160 9.92 -4.31 -6.55
C GLU A 160 9.07 -5.57 -6.43
N PHE A 161 7.83 -5.46 -6.87
CA PHE A 161 6.87 -6.56 -6.93
C PHE A 161 6.32 -6.65 -8.36
N ILE A 162 6.82 -7.59 -9.16
CA ILE A 162 6.50 -7.68 -10.58
C ILE A 162 5.68 -8.93 -10.86
N LYS A 163 4.51 -8.76 -11.46
CA LYS A 163 3.55 -9.84 -11.74
C LYS A 163 3.22 -10.69 -10.53
N THR A 164 3.22 -10.09 -9.36
CA THR A 164 2.79 -10.75 -8.14
C THR A 164 1.28 -10.71 -8.05
N GLY A 165 0.64 -11.84 -7.89
CA GLY A 165 -0.82 -11.92 -7.82
C GLY A 165 -1.38 -11.16 -6.61
N GLN A 166 -0.66 -11.21 -5.50
CA GLN A 166 -0.83 -10.34 -4.34
C GLN A 166 0.56 -9.89 -3.91
N GLY A 167 0.84 -8.60 -4.00
CA GLY A 167 2.19 -8.07 -3.75
C GLY A 167 2.55 -8.16 -2.27
N ILE A 168 1.89 -7.35 -1.45
CA ILE A 168 2.13 -7.25 -0.01
C ILE A 168 0.83 -7.49 0.75
N MET A 169 0.84 -8.38 1.72
CA MET A 169 -0.24 -8.55 2.69
C MET A 169 0.25 -8.18 4.08
N SER A 170 -0.45 -7.29 4.76
CA SER A 170 -0.12 -6.89 6.13
C SER A 170 -1.24 -7.23 7.11
N ALA A 171 -0.90 -8.04 8.12
CA ALA A 171 -1.71 -8.28 9.30
C ALA A 171 -0.98 -7.89 10.61
N GLY A 172 0.16 -7.21 10.50
CA GLY A 172 0.88 -6.59 11.62
C GLY A 172 0.49 -5.12 11.78
N GLU A 173 0.43 -4.65 13.01
CA GLU A 173 0.15 -3.24 13.31
C GLU A 173 1.39 -2.35 13.18
N HIS A 174 1.19 -1.04 13.10
CA HIS A 174 2.26 -0.04 12.98
C HIS A 174 3.22 -0.31 11.81
N THR A 175 2.68 -0.88 10.73
CA THR A 175 3.46 -1.20 9.53
C THR A 175 3.54 0.01 8.59
N LEU A 176 4.74 0.23 8.06
CA LEU A 176 5.01 1.24 7.02
C LEU A 176 5.34 0.53 5.69
N ILE A 177 4.51 0.76 4.67
CA ILE A 177 4.72 0.28 3.29
C ILE A 177 4.99 1.50 2.41
N THR A 178 6.25 1.73 2.03
CA THR A 178 6.61 2.99 1.40
C THR A 178 7.65 2.84 0.28
N LYS A 179 7.55 3.68 -0.76
CA LYS A 179 8.52 3.76 -1.85
C LYS A 179 8.75 2.43 -2.57
N ASN A 180 7.75 1.56 -2.64
CA ASN A 180 7.82 0.34 -3.41
C ASN A 180 7.27 0.57 -4.82
N TYR A 181 7.78 -0.21 -5.76
CA TYR A 181 7.25 -0.30 -7.12
C TYR A 181 6.52 -1.65 -7.27
N LEU A 182 5.23 -1.60 -7.56
CA LEU A 182 4.39 -2.77 -7.75
C LEU A 182 3.77 -2.72 -9.15
N ASP A 183 3.95 -3.78 -9.94
CA ASP A 183 3.37 -3.91 -11.29
C ASP A 183 2.71 -5.30 -11.42
N GLY A 184 1.41 -5.32 -11.39
CA GLY A 184 0.61 -6.50 -11.21
C GLY A 184 0.29 -7.25 -12.49
N PRO A 185 -0.30 -8.44 -12.34
CA PRO A 185 -0.86 -9.19 -13.45
C PRO A 185 -2.31 -8.77 -13.74
N SER A 186 -2.83 -9.23 -14.86
CA SER A 186 -4.21 -9.00 -15.30
C SER A 186 -5.11 -10.26 -15.23
N TYR A 187 -4.72 -11.29 -14.47
CA TYR A 187 -5.49 -12.51 -14.28
C TYR A 187 -6.21 -12.52 -12.91
N ALA A 188 -7.25 -13.36 -12.78
CA ALA A 188 -7.90 -13.58 -11.50
C ALA A 188 -7.07 -14.54 -10.64
N LEU A 189 -6.90 -14.21 -9.35
CA LEU A 189 -6.24 -15.10 -8.39
C LEU A 189 -7.08 -16.34 -8.08
N TRP A 190 -8.36 -16.15 -8.02
CA TRP A 190 -9.32 -17.20 -7.79
C TRP A 190 -10.64 -16.89 -8.51
N ARG A 191 -11.29 -17.91 -9.05
CA ARG A 191 -12.51 -17.73 -9.81
C ARG A 191 -13.45 -18.92 -9.73
N THR A 192 -14.74 -18.62 -9.60
CA THR A 192 -15.85 -19.52 -9.85
C THR A 192 -16.81 -18.86 -10.84
N SER A 193 -17.88 -19.57 -11.25
CA SER A 193 -18.94 -18.99 -12.08
C SER A 193 -19.70 -17.85 -11.39
N LYS A 194 -19.58 -17.69 -10.07
CA LYS A 194 -20.34 -16.73 -9.27
C LYS A 194 -19.48 -15.74 -8.52
N SER A 195 -18.19 -15.98 -8.36
CA SER A 195 -17.28 -15.17 -7.57
C SER A 195 -15.87 -15.25 -8.11
N SER A 196 -15.11 -14.20 -7.90
CA SER A 196 -13.68 -14.16 -8.20
C SER A 196 -12.95 -13.26 -7.20
N TRP A 197 -11.63 -13.43 -7.16
CA TRP A 197 -10.73 -12.48 -6.54
C TRP A 197 -9.66 -12.08 -7.55
N GLY A 198 -9.55 -10.79 -7.75
CA GLY A 198 -8.55 -10.18 -8.61
C GLY A 198 -7.19 -10.06 -7.93
N PRO A 199 -6.16 -9.71 -8.68
CA PRO A 199 -4.84 -9.41 -8.15
C PRO A 199 -4.85 -8.09 -7.37
N MET A 200 -4.06 -8.03 -6.29
CA MET A 200 -4.00 -6.89 -5.38
C MET A 200 -2.56 -6.44 -5.19
N GLY A 201 -2.32 -5.14 -5.26
CA GLY A 201 -0.99 -4.60 -4.99
C GLY A 201 -0.64 -4.74 -3.51
N ILE A 202 -1.46 -4.14 -2.65
CA ILE A 202 -1.27 -4.12 -1.20
C ILE A 202 -2.59 -4.49 -0.53
N HIS A 203 -2.55 -5.45 0.39
CA HIS A 203 -3.71 -5.90 1.15
C HIS A 203 -3.51 -5.67 2.65
N LEU A 204 -4.38 -4.88 3.26
CA LEU A 204 -4.33 -4.51 4.67
C LEU A 204 -5.44 -5.23 5.44
N ASN A 205 -5.06 -6.15 6.32
CA ASN A 205 -6.02 -6.94 7.10
C ASN A 205 -6.33 -6.35 8.48
N ILE A 206 -5.55 -5.36 8.93
CA ILE A 206 -5.66 -4.74 10.26
C ILE A 206 -5.43 -3.23 10.14
N GLY A 207 -5.72 -2.47 11.19
CA GLY A 207 -5.44 -1.04 11.30
C GLY A 207 -3.98 -0.70 11.62
N ASN A 208 -3.75 0.56 11.99
CA ASN A 208 -2.43 1.12 12.31
C ASN A 208 -1.41 0.93 11.17
N GLN A 209 -1.81 1.28 9.94
CA GLN A 209 -1.00 1.09 8.73
C GLN A 209 -0.72 2.43 8.04
N GLU A 210 0.48 2.57 7.50
CA GLU A 210 0.81 3.65 6.58
C GLU A 210 1.26 3.09 5.24
N VAL A 211 0.62 3.56 4.16
CA VAL A 211 0.94 3.23 2.78
C VAL A 211 1.26 4.52 2.04
N SER A 212 2.54 4.75 1.74
CA SER A 212 2.96 6.05 1.22
C SER A 212 4.03 5.95 0.13
N TYR A 213 4.00 6.89 -0.82
CA TYR A 213 5.02 7.02 -1.87
C TYR A 213 5.22 5.76 -2.73
N ASN A 214 4.25 4.85 -2.81
CA ASN A 214 4.35 3.68 -3.67
C ASN A 214 3.87 4.01 -5.07
N THR A 215 4.47 3.35 -6.08
CA THR A 215 3.93 3.27 -7.43
C THR A 215 3.28 1.92 -7.60
N ILE A 216 1.96 1.89 -7.86
CA ILE A 216 1.16 0.67 -7.94
C ILE A 216 0.46 0.64 -9.30
N LYS A 217 0.75 -0.40 -10.10
CA LYS A 217 0.32 -0.44 -11.50
C LYS A 217 -0.33 -1.77 -11.87
N ASN A 218 -1.30 -1.69 -12.76
CA ASN A 218 -1.83 -2.82 -13.55
C ASN A 218 -2.49 -3.95 -12.73
N PHE A 219 -2.75 -3.76 -11.45
CA PHE A 219 -3.50 -4.74 -10.66
C PHE A 219 -4.98 -4.70 -11.01
N GLY A 220 -5.51 -5.83 -11.42
CA GLY A 220 -6.92 -5.98 -11.75
C GLY A 220 -7.15 -6.96 -12.89
N THR A 221 -8.32 -7.59 -12.87
CA THR A 221 -8.76 -8.48 -13.94
C THR A 221 -10.09 -7.99 -14.51
N LYS A 222 -10.27 -8.17 -15.82
CA LYS A 222 -11.56 -8.00 -16.51
C LYS A 222 -12.37 -9.28 -16.49
N ASP A 223 -11.75 -10.36 -16.09
CA ASP A 223 -12.27 -11.71 -16.13
C ASP A 223 -12.95 -12.12 -14.81
N SER A 224 -13.88 -11.27 -14.38
CA SER A 224 -14.67 -11.47 -13.17
C SER A 224 -16.15 -11.63 -13.52
N PRO A 225 -16.94 -12.43 -12.78
CA PRO A 225 -18.39 -12.50 -12.93
C PRO A 225 -19.10 -11.14 -12.83
N TRP A 226 -18.50 -10.18 -12.13
CA TRP A 226 -18.97 -8.80 -12.02
C TRP A 226 -18.33 -7.84 -13.02
N GLY A 227 -17.42 -8.33 -13.84
CA GLY A 227 -16.80 -7.56 -14.92
C GLY A 227 -15.40 -7.02 -14.64
N SER A 228 -15.01 -6.86 -13.38
CA SER A 228 -13.65 -6.53 -12.95
C SER A 228 -13.48 -6.79 -11.48
N ASP A 229 -12.25 -6.96 -11.03
CA ASP A 229 -11.92 -7.31 -9.66
C ASP A 229 -10.43 -7.05 -9.38
N GLY A 230 -10.06 -6.89 -8.09
CA GLY A 230 -8.71 -6.54 -7.68
C GLY A 230 -8.43 -5.04 -7.74
N GLY A 231 -7.25 -4.63 -7.38
CA GLY A 231 -6.90 -3.22 -7.36
C GLY A 231 -5.55 -2.90 -6.72
N ALA A 232 -5.30 -1.62 -6.54
CA ALA A 232 -4.05 -1.16 -5.97
C ALA A 232 -3.94 -1.49 -4.48
N ILE A 233 -4.98 -1.14 -3.70
CA ILE A 233 -5.01 -1.33 -2.25
C ILE A 233 -6.35 -1.92 -1.84
N GLU A 234 -6.29 -3.06 -1.16
CA GLU A 234 -7.45 -3.72 -0.57
C GLU A 234 -7.39 -3.63 0.95
N ILE A 235 -8.51 -3.23 1.58
CA ILE A 235 -8.61 -3.07 3.02
C ILE A 235 -9.81 -3.85 3.49
N ASP A 236 -9.71 -5.15 3.43
CA ASP A 236 -10.79 -6.04 3.80
C ASP A 236 -10.29 -7.29 4.47
N CYS A 237 -11.12 -8.31 4.47
CA CYS A 237 -10.86 -9.60 5.09
C CYS A 237 -10.29 -9.51 6.52
N GLY A 238 -10.36 -10.59 7.20
CA GLY A 238 -9.99 -10.63 8.60
C GLY A 238 -11.00 -9.90 9.49
N ARG A 239 -11.04 -10.30 10.73
CA ARG A 239 -12.03 -9.92 11.75
C ARG A 239 -11.59 -8.72 12.58
N TYR A 240 -10.62 -7.94 12.07
CA TYR A 240 -9.95 -6.89 12.83
C TYR A 240 -10.49 -5.52 12.46
N HIS A 241 -10.46 -4.62 13.43
CA HIS A 241 -10.76 -3.22 13.20
C HIS A 241 -9.75 -2.61 12.21
N LYS A 242 -10.23 -1.74 11.35
CA LYS A 242 -9.45 -1.00 10.36
C LYS A 242 -9.34 0.47 10.79
N LYS A 243 -8.65 0.71 11.91
CA LYS A 243 -8.43 2.06 12.47
C LYS A 243 -7.06 2.59 12.12
N ASN A 244 -6.93 3.92 12.06
CA ASN A 244 -5.66 4.61 11.85
C ASN A 244 -4.92 4.13 10.59
N ILE A 245 -5.56 4.24 9.43
CA ILE A 245 -4.96 3.89 8.15
C ILE A 245 -4.65 5.17 7.39
N PHE A 246 -3.37 5.37 7.05
CA PHE A 246 -2.88 6.54 6.33
C PHE A 246 -2.37 6.13 4.96
N ILE A 247 -3.02 6.62 3.89
CA ILE A 247 -2.68 6.31 2.50
C ILE A 247 -2.40 7.63 1.78
N HIS A 248 -1.14 7.89 1.50
CA HIS A 248 -0.77 9.20 0.95
C HIS A 248 0.41 9.17 -0.02
N HIS A 249 0.44 10.14 -0.93
CA HIS A 249 1.53 10.30 -1.91
C HIS A 249 1.78 9.06 -2.77
N ASN A 250 0.77 8.20 -2.95
CA ASN A 250 0.91 7.05 -3.84
C ASN A 250 0.51 7.42 -5.27
N TYR A 251 1.15 6.79 -6.23
CA TYR A 251 0.80 6.84 -7.64
C TYR A 251 0.16 5.53 -8.06
N SER A 252 -1.12 5.57 -8.39
CA SER A 252 -1.91 4.42 -8.83
C SER A 252 -2.24 4.57 -10.31
N VAL A 253 -1.87 3.58 -11.14
CA VAL A 253 -2.11 3.68 -12.58
C VAL A 253 -2.45 2.33 -13.23
N GLY A 254 -3.53 2.31 -14.00
CA GLY A 254 -3.94 1.12 -14.74
C GLY A 254 -4.57 0.03 -13.89
N ASN A 255 -4.82 0.29 -12.62
CA ASN A 255 -5.47 -0.66 -11.72
C ASN A 255 -6.98 -0.74 -11.97
N ALA A 256 -7.62 -1.81 -11.52
CA ALA A 256 -9.08 -1.90 -11.55
C ALA A 256 -9.72 -0.88 -10.61
N GLY A 257 -9.12 -0.63 -9.45
CA GLY A 257 -9.50 0.40 -8.50
C GLY A 257 -8.31 0.86 -7.66
N PHE A 258 -8.45 1.96 -6.93
CA PHE A 258 -7.40 2.43 -6.04
C PHE A 258 -7.55 1.84 -4.63
N ILE A 259 -8.72 2.03 -4.01
CA ILE A 259 -9.00 1.49 -2.67
C ILE A 259 -10.32 0.73 -2.72
N GLU A 260 -10.27 -0.52 -2.29
CA GLU A 260 -11.47 -1.28 -1.96
C GLU A 260 -11.48 -1.65 -0.48
N SER A 261 -12.65 -1.49 0.17
CA SER A 261 -12.89 -1.96 1.51
C SER A 261 -14.25 -2.60 1.58
N SER A 262 -14.28 -3.86 1.91
CA SER A 262 -15.51 -4.61 2.11
C SER A 262 -15.57 -5.20 3.51
N TRP A 263 -16.74 -5.62 3.95
CA TRP A 263 -16.86 -6.35 5.19
C TRP A 263 -16.71 -7.84 4.98
N ASP A 264 -16.34 -8.51 6.05
CA ASP A 264 -16.44 -9.95 6.10
C ASP A 264 -17.92 -10.36 6.12
N TYR A 265 -18.28 -11.44 5.41
CA TYR A 265 -19.64 -11.97 5.29
C TYR A 265 -20.26 -12.40 6.63
N ASP A 266 -19.47 -12.47 7.69
CA ASP A 266 -19.91 -12.86 9.03
C ASP A 266 -20.48 -11.69 9.87
N TRP A 267 -20.77 -10.53 9.25
CA TRP A 267 -21.53 -9.48 9.92
C TRP A 267 -22.94 -9.97 10.28
N PRO A 268 -23.47 -9.76 11.50
CA PRO A 268 -22.96 -8.89 12.57
C PRO A 268 -22.06 -9.56 13.62
N ARG A 269 -21.60 -10.79 13.36
CA ARG A 269 -20.81 -11.57 14.33
C ARG A 269 -19.46 -10.91 14.63
N TYR A 270 -18.88 -10.25 13.64
CA TYR A 270 -17.62 -9.52 13.77
C TYR A 270 -17.84 -8.07 13.35
N ARG A 271 -18.01 -7.18 14.31
CA ARG A 271 -18.16 -5.75 14.08
C ARG A 271 -16.80 -5.15 13.75
N GLN A 272 -16.44 -5.09 12.50
CA GLN A 272 -15.28 -4.32 12.06
C GLN A 272 -15.61 -2.82 12.18
N GLU A 273 -14.69 -2.07 12.75
CA GLU A 273 -14.79 -0.61 12.82
C GLU A 273 -13.77 -0.02 11.86
N ILE A 274 -14.26 0.86 10.99
CA ILE A 274 -13.44 1.66 10.08
C ILE A 274 -13.41 3.07 10.64
N GLU A 275 -12.26 3.49 11.13
CA GLU A 275 -12.12 4.73 11.85
C GLU A 275 -10.78 5.40 11.60
N ASN A 276 -10.80 6.75 11.55
CA ASN A 276 -9.60 7.57 11.45
C ASN A 276 -8.69 7.20 10.27
N TRP A 277 -9.24 7.24 9.05
CA TRP A 277 -8.44 7.13 7.85
C TRP A 277 -8.08 8.50 7.29
N LYS A 278 -6.87 8.62 6.76
CA LYS A 278 -6.44 9.77 5.98
C LYS A 278 -5.93 9.29 4.63
N VAL A 279 -6.66 9.64 3.58
CA VAL A 279 -6.32 9.34 2.19
C VAL A 279 -6.06 10.65 1.49
N SER A 280 -4.78 11.00 1.29
CA SER A 280 -4.43 12.36 0.89
C SER A 280 -3.25 12.41 -0.09
N PHE A 281 -3.27 13.43 -0.95
CA PHE A 281 -2.19 13.67 -1.90
C PHE A 281 -1.81 12.44 -2.74
N ASN A 282 -2.79 11.57 -3.08
CA ASN A 282 -2.57 10.49 -4.04
C ASN A 282 -2.92 10.96 -5.45
N VAL A 283 -2.22 10.39 -6.42
CA VAL A 283 -2.52 10.59 -7.85
C VAL A 283 -2.94 9.25 -8.43
N CYS A 284 -4.14 9.19 -9.01
CA CYS A 284 -4.73 7.96 -9.51
C CYS A 284 -5.18 8.13 -10.97
N TYR A 285 -4.75 7.20 -11.82
CA TYR A 285 -5.18 7.06 -13.20
C TYR A 285 -5.63 5.62 -13.44
N ASP A 286 -6.84 5.31 -13.00
CA ASP A 286 -7.35 3.94 -12.93
C ASP A 286 -8.61 3.74 -13.77
N GLY A 287 -8.89 2.49 -14.09
CA GLY A 287 -9.99 2.14 -14.99
C GLY A 287 -11.36 2.15 -14.33
N GLN A 288 -11.43 1.99 -13.02
CA GLN A 288 -12.66 1.80 -12.28
C GLN A 288 -12.76 2.73 -11.05
N SER A 289 -13.36 2.23 -9.99
CA SER A 289 -13.60 3.03 -8.78
C SER A 289 -12.31 3.44 -8.10
N TRP A 290 -12.18 4.71 -7.79
CA TRP A 290 -11.12 5.19 -6.92
C TRP A 290 -11.30 4.70 -5.49
N LEU A 291 -12.54 4.66 -5.02
CA LEU A 291 -12.89 4.21 -3.69
C LEU A 291 -14.15 3.36 -3.76
N PHE A 292 -14.07 2.16 -3.22
CA PHE A 292 -15.20 1.28 -2.97
C PHE A 292 -15.21 0.89 -1.51
N MET A 293 -16.22 1.35 -0.76
CA MET A 293 -16.34 1.10 0.67
C MET A 293 -17.74 0.64 1.01
N LEU A 294 -17.86 -0.48 1.68
CA LEU A 294 -19.12 -1.13 2.01
C LEU A 294 -19.39 -1.24 3.52
N ALA A 295 -18.64 -0.54 4.34
CA ALA A 295 -18.76 -0.65 5.79
C ALA A 295 -19.04 0.70 6.45
N PRO A 296 -19.69 0.72 7.62
CA PRO A 296 -19.80 1.94 8.43
C PRO A 296 -18.42 2.50 8.77
N CYS A 297 -18.25 3.80 8.64
CA CYS A 297 -16.98 4.46 8.90
C CYS A 297 -17.16 5.75 9.69
N THR A 298 -16.12 6.13 10.44
CA THR A 298 -16.08 7.34 11.26
C THR A 298 -14.73 8.04 11.12
N GLY A 299 -14.75 9.37 10.91
CA GLY A 299 -13.51 10.16 10.85
C GLY A 299 -12.61 9.81 9.67
N ILE A 300 -13.19 9.63 8.49
CA ILE A 300 -12.48 9.35 7.26
C ILE A 300 -12.27 10.63 6.48
N TYR A 301 -11.05 10.92 6.12
CA TYR A 301 -10.68 12.13 5.38
C TYR A 301 -10.05 11.76 4.05
N PHE A 302 -10.66 12.25 2.97
CA PHE A 302 -10.16 12.18 1.60
C PHE A 302 -9.80 13.59 1.16
N ASP A 303 -8.51 13.91 1.19
CA ASP A 303 -8.05 15.29 1.05
C ASP A 303 -7.02 15.42 -0.08
N ASN A 304 -7.17 16.45 -0.91
CA ASN A 304 -6.16 16.81 -1.92
C ASN A 304 -5.70 15.64 -2.80
N ASN A 305 -6.58 14.74 -3.23
CA ASN A 305 -6.22 13.71 -4.20
C ASN A 305 -6.53 14.20 -5.63
N THR A 306 -5.76 13.71 -6.59
CA THR A 306 -6.06 13.86 -8.03
C THR A 306 -6.44 12.51 -8.59
N ILE A 307 -7.69 12.36 -9.03
CA ILE A 307 -8.29 11.12 -9.47
C ILE A 307 -8.75 11.28 -10.91
N VAL A 308 -8.07 10.56 -11.81
CA VAL A 308 -8.46 10.47 -13.21
C VAL A 308 -8.99 9.08 -13.49
N ARG A 309 -10.22 9.01 -13.96
CA ARG A 309 -10.86 7.78 -14.35
C ARG A 309 -10.97 7.67 -15.85
N TYR A 310 -10.42 6.60 -16.41
CA TYR A 310 -10.68 6.19 -17.78
C TYR A 310 -11.53 4.91 -17.79
N ASN A 311 -12.47 4.84 -18.70
CA ASN A 311 -13.49 3.81 -18.70
C ASN A 311 -13.02 2.54 -19.42
N SER A 312 -12.24 1.67 -18.76
CA SER A 312 -11.70 0.47 -19.40
C SER A 312 -12.11 -0.86 -18.76
N PHE A 313 -12.59 -0.86 -17.52
CA PHE A 313 -12.96 -2.04 -16.78
C PHE A 313 -14.50 -2.15 -16.62
N GLY A 314 -15.05 -3.30 -16.89
CA GLY A 314 -16.32 -3.90 -16.55
C GLY A 314 -17.59 -3.08 -16.28
N ARG A 315 -18.67 -3.81 -16.02
CA ARG A 315 -20.05 -3.28 -15.97
C ARG A 315 -20.47 -2.67 -14.65
N SER A 316 -19.87 -3.04 -13.54
CA SER A 316 -20.58 -2.94 -12.26
C SER A 316 -20.30 -1.67 -11.46
N GLN A 317 -19.25 -0.95 -11.78
CA GLN A 317 -18.86 0.18 -10.94
C GLN A 317 -18.65 1.45 -11.75
N ASN A 318 -19.76 2.05 -12.14
CA ASN A 318 -19.78 3.31 -12.90
C ASN A 318 -19.58 4.56 -12.03
N THR A 319 -19.16 4.39 -10.78
CA THR A 319 -18.98 5.50 -9.83
C THR A 319 -17.52 5.68 -9.51
N CYS A 320 -17.07 6.91 -9.44
CA CYS A 320 -15.68 7.22 -9.05
C CYS A 320 -15.40 6.81 -7.61
N ALA A 321 -16.37 6.99 -6.72
CA ALA A 321 -16.31 6.52 -5.36
C ALA A 321 -17.69 5.98 -4.95
N ARG A 322 -17.71 4.86 -4.29
CA ARG A 322 -18.90 4.25 -3.74
C ARG A 322 -18.73 4.04 -2.26
N LEU A 323 -19.55 4.75 -1.48
CA LEU A 323 -19.73 4.52 -0.06
C LEU A 323 -21.10 3.90 0.12
N ASP A 324 -21.17 2.62 0.45
CA ASP A 324 -22.40 1.88 0.61
C ASP A 324 -22.40 1.09 1.92
N VAL A 325 -23.52 1.09 2.58
CA VAL A 325 -23.73 0.26 3.78
C VAL A 325 -24.75 -0.79 3.44
N ARG A 326 -24.33 -2.00 3.18
CA ARG A 326 -25.22 -3.11 2.90
C ARG A 326 -25.80 -3.70 4.19
N GLY A 327 -27.09 -4.00 4.13
CA GLY A 327 -27.72 -4.97 4.99
C GLY A 327 -27.84 -4.63 6.47
N GLY A 328 -28.80 -3.79 6.82
CA GLY A 328 -29.46 -3.88 8.14
C GLY A 328 -28.60 -3.61 9.37
N THR A 329 -27.54 -2.85 9.27
CA THR A 329 -26.80 -2.46 10.48
C THR A 329 -27.55 -1.39 11.22
N PRO A 330 -27.69 -1.48 12.55
CA PRO A 330 -28.34 -0.46 13.35
C PRO A 330 -27.69 0.93 13.28
N ALA A 331 -26.43 0.97 12.87
CA ALA A 331 -25.65 2.21 12.74
C ALA A 331 -25.62 2.79 11.33
N GLY A 332 -26.15 2.18 10.39
CA GLY A 332 -26.68 2.35 9.06
C GLY A 332 -26.12 3.36 8.09
N LYS A 333 -25.25 4.28 8.39
CA LYS A 333 -24.74 5.27 7.43
C LYS A 333 -23.28 5.54 7.65
N PRO A 334 -22.46 5.62 6.58
CA PRO A 334 -21.14 6.22 6.68
C PRO A 334 -21.30 7.63 7.28
N SER A 335 -20.94 7.80 8.53
CA SER A 335 -20.95 9.08 9.21
C SER A 335 -19.51 9.54 9.36
N GLY A 336 -19.25 10.80 9.03
CA GLY A 336 -17.91 11.38 9.19
C GLY A 336 -16.92 11.04 8.08
N ALA A 337 -17.38 10.75 6.86
CA ALA A 337 -16.53 10.78 5.68
C ALA A 337 -16.50 12.21 5.11
N HIS A 338 -15.31 12.75 4.96
CA HIS A 338 -15.04 14.09 4.48
C HIS A 338 -14.25 14.02 3.17
N PHE A 339 -14.68 14.78 2.16
CA PHE A 339 -14.00 14.89 0.87
C PHE A 339 -13.64 16.36 0.66
N ARG A 340 -12.36 16.71 0.76
CA ARG A 340 -11.90 18.10 0.68
C ARG A 340 -10.83 18.25 -0.38
N ASN A 341 -10.92 19.30 -1.19
CA ASN A 341 -9.90 19.71 -2.15
C ASN A 341 -9.54 18.66 -3.23
N ASN A 342 -10.33 17.61 -3.42
CA ASN A 342 -10.01 16.57 -4.40
C ASN A 342 -10.34 17.04 -5.82
N LEU A 343 -9.52 16.61 -6.76
CA LEU A 343 -9.75 16.77 -8.20
C LEU A 343 -10.19 15.44 -8.80
N PHE A 344 -11.43 15.36 -9.26
CA PHE A 344 -11.96 14.21 -9.98
C PHE A 344 -12.09 14.54 -11.46
N ILE A 345 -11.46 13.77 -12.31
CA ILE A 345 -11.49 13.93 -13.76
C ILE A 345 -12.06 12.67 -14.39
N TYR A 346 -13.09 12.84 -15.19
CA TYR A 346 -13.71 11.75 -15.95
C TYR A 346 -13.46 11.95 -17.44
N THR A 347 -12.94 10.93 -18.10
CA THR A 347 -12.68 10.94 -19.53
C THR A 347 -13.90 10.58 -20.37
N SER A 348 -14.96 10.07 -19.72
CA SER A 348 -16.25 9.78 -20.32
C SER A 348 -17.37 10.08 -19.32
N SER A 349 -18.63 10.17 -19.79
CA SER A 349 -19.75 10.35 -18.86
C SER A 349 -19.73 9.25 -17.79
N PRO A 350 -19.73 9.58 -16.50
CA PRO A 350 -19.70 8.61 -15.42
C PRO A 350 -20.94 7.71 -15.37
N TYR A 351 -21.98 8.06 -16.14
CA TYR A 351 -23.28 7.39 -16.16
C TYR A 351 -23.64 6.74 -17.50
N SER A 352 -22.85 6.96 -18.55
CA SER A 352 -23.12 6.27 -19.82
C SER A 352 -22.40 4.92 -19.80
N GLY A 353 -23.15 3.83 -19.97
CA GLY A 353 -22.60 2.49 -20.20
C GLY A 353 -21.81 2.38 -21.52
N ASN A 354 -21.32 3.48 -22.05
CA ASN A 354 -20.59 3.54 -23.30
C ASN A 354 -19.14 3.18 -23.05
N ARG A 355 -18.73 2.04 -23.59
CA ARG A 355 -17.43 1.39 -23.39
C ARG A 355 -16.31 1.98 -24.25
N SER A 356 -16.58 2.98 -25.04
CA SER A 356 -15.56 3.70 -25.82
C SER A 356 -14.92 4.74 -24.92
N GLY A 357 -13.64 4.67 -24.69
CA GLY A 357 -12.88 5.68 -23.95
C GLY A 357 -13.16 7.06 -24.52
N GLY A 358 -13.68 7.96 -23.70
CA GLY A 358 -13.83 9.35 -24.06
C GLY A 358 -12.45 10.00 -24.28
N SER A 359 -12.41 11.02 -25.10
CA SER A 359 -11.20 11.83 -25.26
C SER A 359 -10.87 12.52 -23.92
N LEU A 360 -9.62 12.46 -23.48
CA LEU A 360 -9.15 13.22 -22.32
C LEU A 360 -9.40 14.73 -22.45
N LYS A 361 -9.49 15.24 -23.69
CA LYS A 361 -9.77 16.65 -23.99
C LYS A 361 -11.21 17.09 -23.63
N THR A 362 -12.12 16.13 -23.50
CA THR A 362 -13.52 16.38 -23.14
C THR A 362 -13.86 15.97 -21.71
N ALA A 363 -12.86 15.73 -20.88
CA ALA A 363 -13.06 15.32 -19.50
C ALA A 363 -13.81 16.40 -18.70
N ASN A 364 -14.74 15.95 -17.87
CA ASN A 364 -15.35 16.78 -16.84
C ASN A 364 -14.52 16.67 -15.56
N TRP A 365 -14.41 17.76 -14.81
CA TRP A 365 -13.70 17.75 -13.53
C TRP A 365 -14.63 18.20 -12.39
N TYR A 366 -14.44 17.59 -11.23
CA TYR A 366 -15.19 17.90 -10.02
C TYR A 366 -14.26 17.90 -8.83
N SER A 367 -14.56 18.71 -7.84
CA SER A 367 -14.06 18.54 -6.48
C SER A 367 -15.12 17.90 -5.58
N LYS A 368 -16.29 17.55 -6.15
CA LYS A 368 -17.46 17.01 -5.45
C LYS A 368 -17.82 15.62 -5.93
N TYR A 369 -18.00 14.72 -4.98
CA TYR A 369 -18.51 13.38 -5.22
C TYR A 369 -20.06 13.34 -5.15
N LYS A 370 -20.68 12.55 -6.03
CA LYS A 370 -22.12 12.21 -5.99
C LYS A 370 -22.27 10.70 -5.95
N SER A 371 -22.84 10.15 -4.86
CA SER A 371 -23.37 8.81 -4.84
C SER A 371 -24.85 8.82 -4.50
N PRO A 372 -25.71 8.11 -5.24
CA PRO A 372 -27.09 7.92 -4.84
C PRO A 372 -27.16 7.27 -3.44
N GLY A 373 -27.89 7.89 -2.54
CA GLY A 373 -28.14 7.35 -1.20
C GLY A 373 -27.08 7.60 -0.13
N THR A 374 -25.94 8.20 -0.44
CA THR A 374 -24.89 8.49 0.53
C THR A 374 -24.87 9.96 0.90
N LYS A 375 -24.94 10.26 2.20
CA LYS A 375 -24.66 11.59 2.73
C LYS A 375 -23.17 11.71 3.03
N TYR A 376 -22.50 12.67 2.41
CA TYR A 376 -21.12 13.03 2.71
C TYR A 376 -21.02 14.54 2.92
N LYS A 377 -20.06 14.95 3.69
CA LYS A 377 -19.67 16.35 3.80
C LYS A 377 -18.51 16.59 2.85
N GLY A 378 -18.74 17.41 1.86
CA GLY A 378 -17.68 17.92 0.99
C GLY A 378 -17.56 19.40 1.25
N ASP A 379 -16.38 19.81 1.67
CA ASP A 379 -16.08 21.20 1.93
C ASP A 379 -15.35 21.77 0.71
N ASN A 380 -15.73 22.99 0.30
CA ASN A 380 -15.15 23.71 -0.81
C ASN A 380 -15.11 22.95 -2.16
N ASN A 381 -16.26 22.46 -2.59
CA ASN A 381 -16.38 21.69 -3.82
C ASN A 381 -16.53 22.61 -5.04
N GLN A 382 -15.71 22.39 -6.05
CA GLN A 382 -15.78 23.04 -7.35
C GLN A 382 -16.25 22.03 -8.41
N ALA A 383 -16.94 22.49 -9.42
CA ALA A 383 -17.34 21.68 -10.58
C ALA A 383 -17.10 22.47 -11.86
N GLY A 384 -16.66 21.80 -12.90
CA GLY A 384 -16.40 22.37 -14.20
C GLY A 384 -16.47 21.34 -15.31
N SER A 385 -16.35 21.79 -16.53
CA SER A 385 -16.28 20.96 -17.74
C SER A 385 -15.13 21.43 -18.62
N GLY A 386 -14.59 20.50 -19.40
CA GLY A 386 -13.45 20.78 -20.25
C GLY A 386 -12.13 20.48 -19.56
N GLU A 387 -11.08 21.15 -19.99
CA GLU A 387 -9.71 20.90 -19.54
C GLU A 387 -9.46 21.68 -18.24
N PRO A 388 -9.03 21.01 -17.14
CA PRO A 388 -8.93 21.65 -15.81
C PRO A 388 -7.70 22.54 -15.63
N GLY A 389 -6.94 22.81 -16.67
CA GLY A 389 -5.75 23.64 -16.61
C GLY A 389 -4.52 22.88 -16.10
N LEU A 390 -4.41 21.60 -16.44
CA LEU A 390 -3.24 20.78 -16.19
C LEU A 390 -2.21 20.93 -17.32
N LYS A 391 -0.94 20.69 -17.03
CA LYS A 391 0.14 20.82 -18.03
C LYS A 391 -0.07 19.87 -19.19
N ASN A 392 -0.28 18.57 -18.92
CA ASN A 392 -0.57 17.61 -19.96
C ASN A 392 -1.28 16.37 -19.44
N LEU A 393 -2.60 16.36 -19.50
CA LEU A 393 -3.42 15.27 -19.01
C LEU A 393 -3.18 13.95 -19.79
N GLU A 394 -2.90 14.03 -21.09
CA GLU A 394 -2.65 12.86 -21.93
C GLU A 394 -1.33 12.15 -21.58
N LYS A 395 -0.33 12.92 -21.16
CA LYS A 395 0.97 12.41 -20.69
C LYS A 395 1.00 12.18 -19.17
N GLN A 396 -0.15 12.26 -18.50
CA GLN A 396 -0.26 12.11 -17.06
C GLN A 396 0.57 13.14 -16.27
N ASP A 397 0.79 14.33 -16.85
CA ASP A 397 1.35 15.47 -16.15
C ASP A 397 0.23 16.29 -15.53
N TYR A 398 -0.01 16.05 -14.25
CA TYR A 398 -1.10 16.64 -13.47
C TYR A 398 -0.73 17.96 -12.80
N HIS A 399 0.43 18.53 -13.08
CA HIS A 399 0.80 19.85 -12.60
C HIS A 399 -0.13 20.91 -13.17
N LEU A 400 -0.44 21.90 -12.36
CA LEU A 400 -1.28 23.01 -12.77
C LEU A 400 -0.52 23.98 -13.69
N ARG A 401 -1.21 24.49 -14.72
CA ARG A 401 -0.75 25.66 -15.49
C ARG A 401 -0.98 26.95 -14.70
N ALA A 402 -0.31 28.02 -15.12
CA ALA A 402 -0.47 29.34 -14.52
C ALA A 402 -1.90 29.87 -14.59
N ASP A 403 -2.63 29.51 -15.65
CA ASP A 403 -4.01 29.90 -15.90
C ASP A 403 -5.07 28.90 -15.40
N SER A 404 -4.64 27.87 -14.66
CA SER A 404 -5.58 26.85 -14.17
C SER A 404 -6.66 27.44 -13.26
N PRO A 405 -7.95 27.11 -13.51
CA PRO A 405 -9.05 27.55 -12.66
C PRO A 405 -9.05 26.91 -11.27
N LEU A 406 -8.20 25.91 -11.04
CA LEU A 406 -8.09 25.18 -9.77
C LEU A 406 -7.22 25.89 -8.73
N ARG A 407 -6.43 26.90 -9.17
CA ARG A 407 -5.50 27.62 -8.31
C ARG A 407 -6.21 28.48 -7.27
N GLY A 408 -5.77 28.38 -6.02
CA GLY A 408 -6.31 29.16 -4.91
C GLY A 408 -7.78 28.87 -4.59
N LYS A 409 -8.31 27.70 -5.00
CA LYS A 409 -9.71 27.32 -4.80
C LYS A 409 -9.93 26.30 -3.69
N ALA A 410 -8.86 25.77 -3.14
CA ALA A 410 -8.92 24.79 -2.06
C ALA A 410 -8.82 25.48 -0.68
N ILE A 411 -9.41 24.87 0.33
CA ILE A 411 -9.22 25.30 1.72
C ILE A 411 -7.82 24.93 2.20
N ASN A 412 -7.29 25.76 3.10
CA ASN A 412 -6.00 25.48 3.73
C ASN A 412 -6.16 24.41 4.82
N LEU A 413 -5.39 23.34 4.70
CA LEU A 413 -5.36 22.22 5.64
C LEU A 413 -3.97 22.02 6.26
N SER A 414 -3.19 23.11 6.40
CA SER A 414 -1.81 23.09 6.89
C SER A 414 -1.65 22.67 8.35
N GLU A 415 -2.74 22.54 9.09
CA GLU A 415 -2.74 21.91 10.41
C GLU A 415 -2.64 20.38 10.36
N PHE A 416 -2.97 19.77 9.19
CA PHE A 416 -2.97 18.32 9.00
C PHE A 416 -1.85 17.82 8.08
N TYR A 417 -1.34 18.69 7.18
CA TYR A 417 -0.44 18.28 6.09
C TYR A 417 0.71 19.26 5.91
N GLU A 418 1.87 18.74 5.53
CA GLU A 418 3.11 19.51 5.39
C GLU A 418 3.58 19.67 3.95
N SER A 419 3.31 18.69 3.08
CA SER A 419 3.78 18.68 1.69
C SER A 419 2.70 18.22 0.72
N ASP A 420 2.83 18.64 -0.55
CA ASP A 420 2.07 18.14 -1.66
C ASP A 420 2.63 16.81 -2.21
N PHE A 421 2.01 16.27 -3.27
CA PHE A 421 2.42 15.00 -3.90
C PHE A 421 3.91 14.99 -4.33
N ASP A 422 4.45 16.12 -4.76
CA ASP A 422 5.85 16.26 -5.17
C ASP A 422 6.80 16.45 -3.97
N GLY A 423 6.29 16.47 -2.75
CA GLY A 423 7.06 16.73 -1.54
C GLY A 423 7.37 18.21 -1.32
N ARG A 424 6.68 19.13 -2.01
CA ARG A 424 6.86 20.56 -1.81
C ARG A 424 6.13 21.01 -0.56
N PRO A 425 6.75 21.90 0.27
CA PRO A 425 6.09 22.42 1.44
C PRO A 425 4.79 23.15 1.10
N LEU A 426 3.74 22.83 1.82
CA LEU A 426 2.43 23.46 1.67
C LEU A 426 2.40 24.85 2.34
N PRO A 427 1.74 25.85 1.71
CA PRO A 427 1.57 27.17 2.31
C PRO A 427 0.83 27.09 3.66
N LYS A 428 1.35 27.77 4.66
CA LYS A 428 0.72 27.83 5.99
C LYS A 428 -0.45 28.82 6.05
N THR A 429 -0.53 29.73 5.10
CA THR A 429 -1.58 30.75 5.00
C THR A 429 -2.11 30.83 3.57
N GLY A 430 -3.31 31.39 3.42
CA GLY A 430 -3.98 31.51 2.12
C GLY A 430 -4.62 30.18 1.66
N ASN A 431 -5.30 30.25 0.55
CA ASN A 431 -5.97 29.09 -0.06
C ASN A 431 -4.95 28.23 -0.79
N TRP A 432 -5.18 26.93 -0.77
CA TRP A 432 -4.46 25.94 -1.56
C TRP A 432 -5.06 25.76 -2.96
N ASP A 433 -4.42 24.98 -3.77
CA ASP A 433 -4.93 24.55 -5.06
C ASP A 433 -5.69 23.23 -4.91
N ILE A 434 -6.67 23.00 -5.79
CA ILE A 434 -7.44 21.76 -5.82
C ILE A 434 -6.57 20.66 -6.45
N GLY A 435 -6.59 19.48 -5.83
CA GLY A 435 -5.83 18.31 -6.27
C GLY A 435 -4.57 18.06 -5.46
N ALA A 436 -3.81 17.05 -5.89
CA ALA A 436 -2.66 16.52 -5.14
C ALA A 436 -1.40 17.38 -5.28
N ILE A 437 -1.31 18.21 -6.33
CA ILE A 437 -0.10 18.97 -6.68
C ILE A 437 -0.42 20.46 -6.64
N GLN A 438 0.34 21.20 -5.86
CA GLN A 438 0.21 22.65 -5.79
C GLN A 438 0.94 23.32 -6.97
N TYR A 439 0.42 24.42 -7.46
CA TYR A 439 1.07 25.19 -8.51
C TYR A 439 2.44 25.70 -8.07
N SER A 440 3.40 25.57 -8.96
CA SER A 440 4.70 26.19 -8.82
C SER A 440 5.16 26.77 -10.16
N ALA A 441 5.60 28.03 -10.16
CA ALA A 441 6.22 28.65 -11.34
C ALA A 441 7.61 28.06 -11.62
N ALA A 442 8.28 27.53 -10.60
CA ALA A 442 9.53 26.79 -10.77
C ALA A 442 9.24 25.47 -11.49
N GLN A 443 10.16 25.07 -12.41
CA GLN A 443 10.09 23.75 -13.01
C GLN A 443 10.03 22.71 -11.88
N PRO A 444 9.15 21.71 -12.00
CA PRO A 444 9.16 20.63 -11.03
C PRO A 444 10.56 20.00 -11.07
N THR A 445 11.23 19.99 -9.95
CA THR A 445 12.13 18.89 -9.68
C THR A 445 11.22 17.69 -9.60
N ILE A 446 10.98 17.04 -10.71
CA ILE A 446 10.32 15.75 -10.75
C ILE A 446 11.11 14.92 -9.77
N GLY A 447 10.54 14.67 -8.61
CA GLY A 447 10.97 13.56 -7.80
C GLY A 447 10.92 12.41 -8.78
N LYS A 448 12.06 12.01 -9.30
CA LYS A 448 12.14 10.99 -10.33
C LYS A 448 11.38 9.81 -9.79
N GLN A 449 10.15 9.63 -10.29
CA GLN A 449 9.62 8.29 -10.33
C GLN A 449 10.73 7.47 -11.00
N PRO A 450 11.10 6.32 -10.47
CA PRO A 450 12.11 5.50 -11.14
C PRO A 450 11.64 5.27 -12.57
N GLU A 451 12.21 6.04 -13.49
CA GLU A 451 12.10 5.75 -14.91
C GLU A 451 12.80 4.43 -15.12
N ARG A 452 12.05 3.44 -15.53
CA ARG A 452 12.55 2.20 -16.14
C ARG A 452 11.99 2.03 -17.52
#